data_15b03563aadfa209268d2c2ad77ad1ac
#
_entry.id   15b03563aadfa209268d2c2ad77ad1ac
#
_cell.length_a   1.000
_cell.length_b   1.000
_cell.length_c   1.000
_cell.angle_alpha   90.00
_cell.angle_beta   90.00
_cell.angle_gamma   90.00
#
_symmetry.space_group_name_H-M   'P 1'
#
loop_
_entity.id
_entity.type
_entity.pdbx_description
1 polymer ?
#
loop_
_entity_poly.entity_id
_entity_poly.type
_entity_poly.pdbx_seq_one_letter_code
_entity_poly.pdbx_strand_id
1 'polypeptide(L)'
;MFIQLKSHKAHVFSKTQIDSSKKTIVMIPGAGMDHRTISMFRLGSIEDDFNVISIDLPGHGYTTGPLYTDVKSHTNFCIDLLDELNLKDLIFTGHSWGGLIALDLSTKYENEMTICMNIAYPFLVGDILLDYAKGNLDQAVEFLMKYGIYKMPETEIKTTGFGVKGSGFYGRAKG
;
A
#
# COMPACT_ATOMS: atom_id res chain seq x y z
N MET A 1 10.90 -2.31 -8.96
CA MET A 1 12.24 -2.82 -8.57
C MET A 1 12.15 -3.70 -7.35
N PHE A 2 13.19 -4.50 -7.07
CA PHE A 2 13.26 -5.32 -5.86
C PHE A 2 14.43 -4.88 -5.00
N ILE A 3 14.19 -4.74 -3.69
CA ILE A 3 15.19 -4.35 -2.68
C ILE A 3 15.33 -5.51 -1.69
N GLN A 4 16.56 -5.96 -1.46
CA GLN A 4 16.82 -7.00 -0.47
C GLN A 4 16.99 -6.37 0.90
N LEU A 5 16.07 -6.63 1.80
CA LEU A 5 16.15 -6.31 3.22
C LEU A 5 16.61 -7.54 4.01
N LYS A 6 16.89 -7.37 5.29
CA LYS A 6 17.36 -8.45 6.16
C LYS A 6 16.41 -9.66 6.18
N SER A 7 15.09 -9.42 6.22
CA SER A 7 14.08 -10.48 6.33
C SER A 7 13.10 -10.54 5.15
N HIS A 8 13.16 -9.55 4.24
CA HIS A 8 12.22 -9.43 3.12
C HIS A 8 12.95 -9.17 1.81
N LYS A 9 12.37 -9.63 0.72
CA LYS A 9 12.64 -9.10 -0.60
C LYS A 9 11.49 -8.16 -0.95
N ALA A 10 11.69 -6.87 -0.71
CA ALA A 10 10.68 -5.84 -0.89
C ALA A 10 10.50 -5.49 -2.37
N HIS A 11 9.27 -5.31 -2.80
CA HIS A 11 8.95 -4.78 -4.12
C HIS A 11 8.50 -3.33 -4.05
N VAL A 12 9.08 -2.50 -4.90
CA VAL A 12 8.73 -1.09 -5.09
C VAL A 12 8.43 -0.86 -6.56
N PHE A 13 7.30 -0.26 -6.83
CA PHE A 13 6.88 0.14 -8.15
C PHE A 13 7.10 1.65 -8.34
N SER A 14 7.63 2.03 -9.49
CA SER A 14 7.65 3.40 -9.99
C SER A 14 7.39 3.35 -11.49
N LYS A 15 6.60 4.28 -12.03
CA LYS A 15 6.37 4.37 -13.47
C LYS A 15 7.56 4.93 -14.22
N THR A 16 8.28 5.85 -13.58
CA THR A 16 9.43 6.54 -14.14
C THR A 16 10.70 6.16 -13.41
N GLN A 17 11.83 6.42 -14.01
CA GLN A 17 13.10 6.34 -13.29
C GLN A 17 13.13 7.37 -12.16
N ILE A 18 13.61 6.96 -10.99
CA ILE A 18 13.74 7.85 -9.83
C ILE A 18 14.82 8.90 -10.12
N ASP A 19 14.44 10.16 -9.99
CA ASP A 19 15.31 11.34 -10.14
C ASP A 19 15.68 11.88 -8.74
N SER A 20 16.95 11.84 -8.37
CA SER A 20 17.43 12.28 -7.07
C SER A 20 17.27 13.78 -6.79
N SER A 21 16.94 14.58 -7.82
CA SER A 21 16.66 16.00 -7.67
C SER A 21 15.21 16.34 -7.32
N LYS A 22 14.32 15.33 -7.40
CA LYS A 22 12.89 15.50 -7.14
C LYS A 22 12.51 14.95 -5.76
N LYS A 23 11.52 15.59 -5.13
CA LYS A 23 10.84 15.04 -3.96
C LYS A 23 10.15 13.72 -4.30
N THR A 24 10.00 12.85 -3.32
CA THR A 24 9.42 11.53 -3.54
C THR A 24 8.10 11.35 -2.77
N ILE A 25 7.04 11.07 -3.50
CA ILE A 25 5.77 10.62 -2.95
C ILE A 25 5.84 9.11 -2.77
N VAL A 26 5.73 8.65 -1.53
CA VAL A 26 5.71 7.24 -1.14
C VAL A 26 4.28 6.83 -0.89
N MET A 27 3.71 5.98 -1.74
CA MET A 27 2.34 5.49 -1.61
C MET A 27 2.32 4.16 -0.88
N ILE A 28 1.56 4.12 0.24
CA ILE A 28 1.37 2.95 1.09
C ILE A 28 -0.05 2.44 0.89
N PRO A 29 -0.24 1.25 0.30
CA PRO A 29 -1.56 0.71 -0.03
C PRO A 29 -2.32 0.26 1.22
N GLY A 30 -3.65 0.13 1.07
CA GLY A 30 -4.53 -0.41 2.09
C GLY A 30 -4.38 -1.93 2.26
N ALA A 31 -5.08 -2.48 3.27
CA ALA A 31 -5.14 -3.92 3.49
C ALA A 31 -5.65 -4.64 2.24
N GLY A 32 -4.94 -5.70 1.84
CA GLY A 32 -5.27 -6.49 0.67
C GLY A 32 -5.01 -5.82 -0.69
N MET A 33 -4.38 -4.67 -0.69
CA MET A 33 -3.98 -3.92 -1.88
C MET A 33 -2.48 -4.03 -2.11
N ASP A 34 -2.04 -3.68 -3.32
CA ASP A 34 -0.63 -3.67 -3.70
C ASP A 34 -0.27 -2.41 -4.52
N HIS A 35 0.95 -2.37 -5.07
CA HIS A 35 1.46 -1.26 -5.86
C HIS A 35 0.53 -0.81 -7.00
N ARG A 36 -0.36 -1.68 -7.52
CA ARG A 36 -1.33 -1.33 -8.57
C ARG A 36 -2.35 -0.29 -8.10
N THR A 37 -2.49 -0.10 -6.79
CA THR A 37 -3.30 0.98 -6.20
C THR A 37 -2.90 2.36 -6.73
N ILE A 38 -1.64 2.54 -7.15
CA ILE A 38 -1.18 3.80 -7.75
C ILE A 38 -2.02 4.21 -8.96
N SER A 39 -2.58 3.23 -9.71
CA SER A 39 -3.43 3.49 -10.87
C SER A 39 -4.81 4.04 -10.52
N MET A 40 -5.25 3.87 -9.27
CA MET A 40 -6.51 4.46 -8.76
C MET A 40 -6.40 5.98 -8.61
N PHE A 41 -5.19 6.47 -8.44
CA PHE A 41 -4.92 7.89 -8.32
C PHE A 41 -4.53 8.43 -9.70
N ARG A 42 -5.35 9.33 -10.23
CA ARG A 42 -5.03 10.05 -11.47
C ARG A 42 -3.96 11.09 -11.13
N LEU A 43 -2.71 10.67 -11.11
CA LEU A 43 -1.58 11.51 -10.73
C LEU A 43 -1.33 12.65 -11.73
N GLY A 44 -1.84 12.52 -12.97
CA GLY A 44 -1.72 13.56 -13.99
C GLY A 44 -0.26 13.96 -14.22
N SER A 45 0.02 15.24 -14.13
CA SER A 45 1.36 15.81 -14.27
C SER A 45 2.20 15.79 -12.98
N ILE A 46 1.71 15.22 -11.87
CA ILE A 46 2.48 15.14 -10.62
C ILE A 46 3.82 14.43 -10.85
N GLU A 47 3.84 13.41 -11.72
CA GLU A 47 5.06 12.66 -12.05
C GLU A 47 6.11 13.51 -12.79
N ASP A 48 5.72 14.67 -13.34
CA ASP A 48 6.66 15.61 -13.96
C ASP A 48 7.51 16.32 -12.89
N ASP A 49 6.94 16.58 -11.70
CA ASP A 49 7.58 17.34 -10.63
C ASP A 49 8.07 16.45 -9.47
N PHE A 50 7.52 15.26 -9.30
CA PHE A 50 7.81 14.34 -8.20
C PHE A 50 8.18 12.95 -8.71
N ASN A 51 9.04 12.27 -7.95
CA ASN A 51 9.05 10.82 -8.01
C ASN A 51 7.78 10.29 -7.34
N VAL A 52 7.16 9.28 -7.93
CA VAL A 52 6.04 8.58 -7.30
C VAL A 52 6.38 7.10 -7.23
N ILE A 53 6.47 6.58 -6.02
CA ILE A 53 6.69 5.16 -5.75
C ILE A 53 5.51 4.57 -4.99
N SER A 54 5.22 3.31 -5.24
CA SER A 54 4.26 2.53 -4.47
C SER A 54 4.93 1.27 -3.96
N ILE A 55 4.79 0.99 -2.68
CA ILE A 55 5.41 -0.17 -2.04
C ILE A 55 4.42 -1.31 -1.89
N ASP A 56 4.91 -2.54 -2.04
CA ASP A 56 4.16 -3.72 -1.64
C ASP A 56 4.51 -4.05 -0.19
N LEU A 57 3.51 -4.02 0.69
CA LEU A 57 3.70 -4.38 2.09
C LEU A 57 3.98 -5.88 2.26
N PRO A 58 4.60 -6.34 3.37
CA PRO A 58 4.71 -7.75 3.71
C PRO A 58 3.37 -8.49 3.58
N GLY A 59 3.36 -9.58 2.83
CA GLY A 59 2.14 -10.35 2.51
C GLY A 59 1.31 -9.81 1.35
N HIS A 60 1.74 -8.73 0.70
CA HIS A 60 1.03 -8.11 -0.42
C HIS A 60 1.90 -8.06 -1.68
N GLY A 61 1.25 -8.07 -2.84
CA GLY A 61 1.90 -7.91 -4.14
C GLY A 61 3.07 -8.88 -4.37
N TYR A 62 4.24 -8.33 -4.67
CA TYR A 62 5.46 -9.10 -4.93
C TYR A 62 6.48 -9.08 -3.78
N THR A 63 6.17 -8.43 -2.66
CA THR A 63 7.02 -8.51 -1.47
C THR A 63 6.95 -9.89 -0.84
N THR A 64 8.11 -10.51 -0.62
CA THR A 64 8.24 -11.84 -0.01
C THR A 64 8.95 -11.74 1.33
N GLY A 65 8.67 -12.70 2.21
CA GLY A 65 9.21 -12.76 3.57
C GLY A 65 8.12 -12.98 4.61
N PRO A 66 8.42 -12.80 5.91
CA PRO A 66 7.46 -12.96 6.99
C PRO A 66 6.22 -12.06 6.83
N LEU A 67 5.06 -12.57 7.25
CA LEU A 67 3.82 -11.80 7.27
C LEU A 67 3.75 -10.96 8.55
N TYR A 68 3.21 -9.76 8.44
CA TYR A 68 2.95 -8.88 9.57
C TYR A 68 1.45 -8.62 9.72
N THR A 69 1.02 -8.43 10.96
CA THR A 69 -0.40 -8.25 11.31
C THR A 69 -0.67 -6.96 12.08
N ASP A 70 0.35 -6.15 12.31
CA ASP A 70 0.25 -4.92 13.08
C ASP A 70 0.92 -3.73 12.38
N VAL A 71 0.49 -2.52 12.74
CA VAL A 71 1.00 -1.26 12.17
C VAL A 71 2.50 -1.12 12.41
N LYS A 72 2.96 -1.38 13.64
CA LYS A 72 4.36 -1.15 14.04
C LYS A 72 5.34 -1.97 13.21
N SER A 73 5.03 -3.25 12.96
CA SER A 73 5.87 -4.13 12.15
C SER A 73 5.93 -3.67 10.69
N HIS A 74 4.79 -3.24 10.14
CA HIS A 74 4.76 -2.65 8.80
C HIS A 74 5.51 -1.32 8.72
N THR A 75 5.39 -0.47 9.74
CA THR A 75 6.15 0.78 9.83
C THR A 75 7.66 0.52 9.84
N ASN A 76 8.12 -0.44 10.65
CA ASN A 76 9.54 -0.80 10.69
C ASN A 76 10.03 -1.34 9.33
N PHE A 77 9.22 -2.15 8.65
CA PHE A 77 9.53 -2.57 7.28
C PHE A 77 9.66 -1.38 6.32
N CYS A 78 8.77 -0.39 6.43
CA CYS A 78 8.86 0.83 5.62
C CYS A 78 10.13 1.62 5.92
N ILE A 79 10.53 1.74 7.19
CA ILE A 79 11.78 2.40 7.59
C ILE A 79 12.98 1.69 6.96
N ASP A 80 13.10 0.37 7.16
CA ASP A 80 14.19 -0.42 6.58
C ASP A 80 14.27 -0.26 5.06
N LEU A 81 13.11 -0.23 4.39
CA LEU A 81 13.04 -0.06 2.94
C LEU A 81 13.47 1.35 2.49
N LEU A 82 13.02 2.38 3.19
CA LEU A 82 13.36 3.77 2.86
C LEU A 82 14.83 4.07 3.11
N ASP A 83 15.43 3.49 4.15
CA ASP A 83 16.85 3.57 4.43
C ASP A 83 17.70 2.97 3.28
N GLU A 84 17.29 1.79 2.78
CA GLU A 84 17.97 1.15 1.64
C GLU A 84 17.79 1.93 0.33
N LEU A 85 16.63 2.57 0.14
CA LEU A 85 16.37 3.41 -1.04
C LEU A 85 17.13 4.73 -0.98
N ASN A 86 17.52 5.18 0.21
CA ASN A 86 18.25 6.45 0.45
C ASN A 86 17.60 7.66 -0.26
N LEU A 87 16.28 7.74 -0.21
CA LEU A 87 15.50 8.83 -0.79
C LEU A 87 15.37 9.97 0.23
N LYS A 88 15.25 11.20 -0.29
CA LYS A 88 15.09 12.43 0.50
C LYS A 88 13.80 13.14 0.16
N ASP A 89 13.46 14.15 0.98
CA ASP A 89 12.31 15.03 0.77
C ASP A 89 11.02 14.21 0.52
N LEU A 90 10.71 13.33 1.48
CA LEU A 90 9.65 12.34 1.38
C LEU A 90 8.29 12.94 1.71
N ILE A 91 7.28 12.55 0.93
CA ILE A 91 5.87 12.80 1.20
C ILE A 91 5.20 11.43 1.35
N PHE A 92 4.73 11.11 2.55
CA PHE A 92 4.02 9.86 2.78
C PHE A 92 2.56 9.98 2.40
N THR A 93 2.05 9.01 1.65
CA THR A 93 0.65 8.95 1.25
C THR A 93 0.13 7.56 1.54
N GLY A 94 -0.87 7.45 2.41
CA GLY A 94 -1.43 6.15 2.79
C GLY A 94 -2.95 6.09 2.66
N HIS A 95 -3.45 4.97 2.15
CA HIS A 95 -4.87 4.71 2.01
C HIS A 95 -5.32 3.65 3.02
N SER A 96 -6.42 3.89 3.75
CA SER A 96 -7.00 2.93 4.69
C SER A 96 -5.94 2.43 5.70
N TRP A 97 -5.66 1.12 5.76
CA TRP A 97 -4.59 0.54 6.57
C TRP A 97 -3.23 1.19 6.33
N GLY A 98 -2.90 1.47 5.06
CA GLY A 98 -1.67 2.19 4.69
C GLY A 98 -1.64 3.61 5.24
N GLY A 99 -2.79 4.24 5.48
CA GLY A 99 -2.88 5.55 6.13
C GLY A 99 -2.47 5.52 7.59
N LEU A 100 -2.79 4.44 8.33
CA LEU A 100 -2.31 4.25 9.70
C LEU A 100 -0.80 4.03 9.74
N ILE A 101 -0.27 3.27 8.78
CA ILE A 101 1.18 3.05 8.64
C ILE A 101 1.87 4.38 8.31
N ALA A 102 1.34 5.16 7.36
CA ALA A 102 1.88 6.47 7.01
C ALA A 102 1.91 7.42 8.21
N LEU A 103 0.86 7.43 9.01
CA LEU A 103 0.77 8.25 10.22
C LEU A 103 1.80 7.82 11.28
N ASP A 104 1.93 6.53 11.55
CA ASP A 104 2.95 6.02 12.49
C ASP A 104 4.37 6.26 11.96
N LEU A 105 4.59 6.06 10.67
CA LEU A 105 5.86 6.31 9.99
C LEU A 105 6.29 7.78 10.12
N SER A 106 5.38 8.73 9.96
CA SER A 106 5.64 10.17 10.04
C SER A 106 6.15 10.62 11.41
N THR A 107 5.89 9.85 12.46
CA THR A 107 6.41 10.14 13.81
C THR A 107 7.82 9.61 14.05
N LYS A 108 8.36 8.80 13.13
CA LYS A 108 9.61 8.06 13.30
C LYS A 108 10.63 8.29 12.19
N TYR A 109 10.17 8.80 11.05
CA TYR A 109 10.98 9.02 9.87
C TYR A 109 10.77 10.43 9.33
N GLU A 110 11.87 11.08 8.94
CA GLU A 110 11.82 12.46 8.42
C GLU A 110 11.00 12.52 7.14
N ASN A 111 10.06 13.44 7.11
CA ASN A 111 9.19 13.67 5.96
C ASN A 111 8.69 15.11 5.95
N GLU A 112 8.30 15.62 4.77
CA GLU A 112 7.76 16.96 4.61
C GLU A 112 6.25 17.03 4.85
N MET A 113 5.54 15.96 4.50
CA MET A 113 4.08 15.91 4.57
C MET A 113 3.60 14.46 4.67
N THR A 114 2.49 14.28 5.35
CA THR A 114 1.77 12.99 5.38
C THR A 114 0.32 13.19 4.96
N ILE A 115 -0.10 12.45 3.94
CA ILE A 115 -1.46 12.48 3.40
C ILE A 115 -2.15 11.15 3.74
N CYS A 116 -3.15 11.21 4.61
CA CYS A 116 -3.93 10.03 4.98
C CYS A 116 -5.29 10.07 4.30
N MET A 117 -5.61 9.02 3.56
CA MET A 117 -6.85 8.91 2.80
C MET A 117 -7.72 7.78 3.35
N ASN A 118 -9.02 8.07 3.52
CA ASN A 118 -10.02 7.10 3.97
C ASN A 118 -9.62 6.38 5.26
N ILE A 119 -9.16 7.13 6.26
CA ILE A 119 -8.88 6.64 7.59
C ILE A 119 -9.81 7.29 8.62
N ALA A 120 -9.98 6.62 9.75
CA ALA A 120 -10.58 7.17 10.96
C ALA A 120 -9.68 6.85 12.17
N TYR A 121 -9.81 7.64 13.21
CA TYR A 121 -9.13 7.33 14.47
C TYR A 121 -10.13 7.46 15.63
N PRO A 122 -10.36 6.42 16.43
CA PRO A 122 -9.78 5.06 16.28
C PRO A 122 -10.27 4.37 15.01
N PHE A 123 -9.42 3.50 14.44
CA PHE A 123 -9.73 2.73 13.23
C PHE A 123 -10.48 1.46 13.62
N LEU A 124 -11.81 1.55 13.64
CA LEU A 124 -12.66 0.42 13.99
C LEU A 124 -13.08 -0.33 12.72
N VAL A 125 -12.81 -1.63 12.70
CA VAL A 125 -13.27 -2.53 11.64
C VAL A 125 -14.54 -3.22 12.12
N GLY A 126 -15.60 -3.20 11.30
CA GLY A 126 -16.87 -3.83 11.65
C GLY A 126 -16.73 -5.36 11.82
N ASP A 127 -17.41 -5.90 12.84
CA ASP A 127 -17.32 -7.34 13.20
C ASP A 127 -17.63 -8.24 12.01
N ILE A 128 -18.58 -7.90 11.17
CA ILE A 128 -18.96 -8.69 10.00
C ILE A 128 -17.80 -8.87 9.01
N LEU A 129 -16.98 -7.82 8.81
CA LEU A 129 -15.79 -7.92 7.96
C LEU A 129 -14.70 -8.77 8.60
N LEU A 130 -14.53 -8.64 9.92
CA LEU A 130 -13.59 -9.45 10.69
C LEU A 130 -13.96 -10.93 10.66
N ASP A 131 -15.24 -11.25 10.77
CA ASP A 131 -15.74 -12.62 10.72
C ASP A 131 -15.57 -13.22 9.32
N TYR A 132 -15.85 -12.46 8.28
CA TYR A 132 -15.56 -12.90 6.91
C TYR A 132 -14.05 -13.12 6.70
N ALA A 133 -13.21 -12.21 7.17
CA ALA A 133 -11.75 -12.36 7.02
C ALA A 133 -11.19 -13.60 7.74
N LYS A 134 -11.79 -14.01 8.86
CA LYS A 134 -11.41 -15.23 9.59
C LYS A 134 -11.93 -16.51 8.94
N GLY A 135 -13.14 -16.48 8.40
CA GLY A 135 -13.84 -17.68 7.92
C GLY A 135 -13.76 -17.89 6.41
N ASN A 136 -13.87 -16.83 5.63
CA ASN A 136 -13.91 -16.88 4.16
C ASN A 136 -13.39 -15.57 3.55
N LEU A 137 -12.15 -15.59 3.11
CA LEU A 137 -11.50 -14.42 2.53
C LEU A 137 -12.22 -13.88 1.28
N ASP A 138 -12.84 -14.75 0.48
CA ASP A 138 -13.61 -14.33 -0.70
C ASP A 138 -14.80 -13.45 -0.30
N GLN A 139 -15.51 -13.82 0.77
CA GLN A 139 -16.62 -13.00 1.30
C GLN A 139 -16.13 -11.65 1.85
N ALA A 140 -14.96 -11.63 2.50
CA ALA A 140 -14.37 -10.38 2.96
C ALA A 140 -14.04 -9.45 1.78
N VAL A 141 -13.49 -10.00 0.70
CA VAL A 141 -13.20 -9.25 -0.53
C VAL A 141 -14.47 -8.75 -1.19
N GLU A 142 -15.48 -9.60 -1.36
CA GLU A 142 -16.78 -9.21 -1.93
C GLU A 142 -17.45 -8.10 -1.10
N PHE A 143 -17.37 -8.20 0.23
CA PHE A 143 -17.87 -7.17 1.13
C PHE A 143 -17.17 -5.83 0.91
N LEU A 144 -15.83 -5.84 0.85
CA LEU A 144 -15.05 -4.62 0.60
C LEU A 144 -15.35 -4.04 -0.79
N MET A 145 -15.50 -4.88 -1.81
CA MET A 145 -15.87 -4.44 -3.16
C MET A 145 -17.25 -3.78 -3.19
N LYS A 146 -18.21 -4.34 -2.45
CA LYS A 146 -19.59 -3.87 -2.45
C LYS A 146 -19.77 -2.57 -1.65
N TYR A 147 -19.11 -2.44 -0.53
CA TYR A 147 -19.36 -1.36 0.44
C TYR A 147 -18.20 -0.37 0.58
N GLY A 148 -16.98 -0.77 0.21
CA GLY A 148 -15.79 0.08 0.30
C GLY A 148 -15.59 1.01 -0.89
N ILE A 149 -16.33 0.83 -1.98
CA ILE A 149 -16.20 1.61 -3.21
C ILE A 149 -17.56 2.18 -3.60
N TYR A 150 -17.65 3.52 -3.64
CA TYR A 150 -18.91 4.21 -3.94
C TYR A 150 -19.43 3.95 -5.36
N LYS A 151 -18.54 3.96 -6.36
CA LYS A 151 -18.89 3.72 -7.76
C LYS A 151 -17.68 3.16 -8.51
N MET A 152 -17.76 1.90 -8.91
CA MET A 152 -16.72 1.25 -9.73
C MET A 152 -16.91 1.61 -11.20
N PRO A 153 -15.89 2.12 -11.89
CA PRO A 153 -15.90 2.19 -13.35
C PRO A 153 -15.88 0.77 -13.93
N GLU A 154 -16.77 0.48 -14.87
CA GLU A 154 -16.93 -0.87 -15.45
C GLU A 154 -15.63 -1.43 -16.08
N THR A 155 -14.73 -0.56 -16.53
CA THR A 155 -13.51 -0.92 -17.27
C THR A 155 -12.25 -1.00 -16.42
N GLU A 156 -12.22 -0.47 -15.18
CA GLU A 156 -11.00 -0.35 -14.36
C GLU A 156 -10.82 -1.45 -13.31
N ILE A 157 -11.80 -2.33 -13.12
CA ILE A 157 -11.75 -3.41 -12.11
C ILE A 157 -10.52 -4.33 -12.29
N LYS A 158 -10.09 -4.53 -13.52
CA LYS A 158 -8.97 -5.44 -13.83
C LYS A 158 -7.58 -4.83 -13.54
N THR A 159 -7.48 -3.53 -13.37
CA THR A 159 -6.21 -2.80 -13.26
C THR A 159 -5.91 -2.24 -11.87
N THR A 160 -6.91 -2.20 -10.98
CA THR A 160 -6.81 -1.49 -9.70
C THR A 160 -6.13 -2.26 -8.56
N GLY A 161 -5.72 -3.50 -8.76
CA GLY A 161 -5.13 -4.30 -7.67
C GLY A 161 -6.11 -4.70 -6.57
N PHE A 162 -7.40 -4.43 -6.75
CA PHE A 162 -8.44 -4.71 -5.77
C PHE A 162 -9.18 -6.00 -6.11
N GLY A 163 -8.98 -7.05 -5.30
CA GLY A 163 -9.88 -8.19 -5.15
C GLY A 163 -10.29 -9.02 -6.37
N VAL A 164 -9.64 -8.89 -7.53
CA VAL A 164 -9.98 -9.72 -8.68
C VAL A 164 -9.12 -10.99 -8.66
N LYS A 165 -9.74 -12.14 -8.91
CA LYS A 165 -9.06 -13.44 -9.09
C LYS A 165 -7.88 -13.28 -10.04
N GLY A 166 -6.64 -13.45 -9.54
CA GLY A 166 -5.41 -13.16 -10.30
C GLY A 166 -4.80 -11.77 -10.05
N SER A 167 -5.44 -10.89 -9.28
CA SER A 167 -4.80 -9.72 -8.70
C SER A 167 -3.91 -10.12 -7.53
N GLY A 168 -2.98 -9.25 -7.10
CA GLY A 168 -2.06 -9.52 -5.99
C GLY A 168 -2.72 -9.97 -4.69
N PHE A 169 -4.01 -9.75 -4.53
CA PHE A 169 -4.80 -10.21 -3.40
C PHE A 169 -4.94 -11.74 -3.34
N TYR A 170 -5.07 -12.40 -4.50
CA TYR A 170 -5.26 -13.86 -4.58
C TYR A 170 -3.98 -14.64 -4.88
N GLY A 171 -2.96 -13.96 -5.32
CA GLY A 171 -1.83 -14.66 -5.95
C GLY A 171 -0.86 -15.35 -5.00
N ARG A 172 -0.90 -15.13 -3.68
CA ARG A 172 0.15 -15.62 -2.78
C ARG A 172 -0.23 -16.07 -1.39
N ALA A 173 -1.51 -16.22 -1.09
CA ALA A 173 -1.91 -16.89 0.15
C ALA A 173 -1.75 -18.44 0.10
N LYS A 174 -1.13 -18.96 -0.96
CA LYS A 174 -0.83 -20.38 -1.13
C LYS A 174 0.65 -20.55 -1.48
N GLY A 175 1.47 -20.46 -0.45
CA GLY A 175 2.88 -20.81 -0.50
C GLY A 175 3.42 -20.91 0.88
#